data_9bf3740492cc3acd8813fe5f944e3bf5
#
_entry.id   9bf3740492cc3acd8813fe5f944e3bf5
#
_cell.length_a   1.000
_cell.length_b   1.000
_cell.length_c   1.000
_cell.angle_alpha   90.00
_cell.angle_beta   90.00
_cell.angle_gamma   90.00
#
_symmetry.space_group_name_H-M   'P 1'
#
loop_
_entity.id
_entity.type
_entity.pdbx_description
1 polymer ?
#
loop_
_entity_poly.entity_id
_entity_poly.type
_entity_poly.pdbx_seq_one_letter_code
_entity_poly.pdbx_strand_id
1 'polypeptide(L)'
;MLYKFRRGVFDKHEILKGLIPDNLIHSYLWNKLWKREIFENYSTFPNMKFEDFAVMSQLMYKADKIAVINDALYYYRIRKTSIVRSISLQTQNDYMKAYAIIRLFLQESGEYNKFKRHFFYLSLKVYIVMLAVILMLFKEHPSLKLLAQNIYSTKVFIRACREDNFLMTQEEILNYNVLSSSVKVPILNRKLNTKTPK
;
A
#
# COMPACT_ATOMS: atom_id res chain seq x y z
N MET A 1 5.14 -2.72 24.01
CA MET A 1 3.67 -2.66 24.10
C MET A 1 3.13 -2.47 22.68
N LEU A 2 2.54 -3.50 22.08
CA LEU A 2 1.92 -3.39 20.76
C LEU A 2 0.65 -2.55 20.92
N TYR A 3 0.62 -1.36 20.35
CA TYR A 3 -0.59 -0.55 20.26
C TYR A 3 -1.62 -1.34 19.44
N LYS A 4 -2.61 -1.90 20.11
CA LYS A 4 -3.76 -2.52 19.45
C LYS A 4 -4.80 -1.44 19.19
N PHE A 5 -5.41 -1.48 18.00
CA PHE A 5 -6.58 -0.66 17.75
C PHE A 5 -7.70 -1.07 18.71
N ARG A 6 -8.46 -0.10 19.25
CA ARG A 6 -9.51 -0.39 20.25
C ARG A 6 -10.63 -1.24 19.62
N ARG A 7 -11.23 -2.12 20.42
CA ARG A 7 -12.45 -2.86 20.04
C ARG A 7 -13.61 -1.88 19.85
N GLY A 8 -14.42 -2.08 18.80
CA GLY A 8 -15.58 -1.24 18.54
C GLY A 8 -16.03 -1.28 17.08
N VAL A 9 -17.00 -0.43 16.76
CA VAL A 9 -17.47 -0.19 15.40
C VAL A 9 -17.04 1.22 15.00
N PHE A 10 -16.43 1.33 13.84
CA PHE A 10 -15.79 2.55 13.34
C PHE A 10 -16.27 2.86 11.92
N ASP A 11 -16.21 4.12 11.55
CA ASP A 11 -16.32 4.51 10.15
C ASP A 11 -15.01 4.25 9.38
N LYS A 12 -15.12 4.28 8.07
CA LYS A 12 -13.98 4.04 7.18
C LYS A 12 -12.82 5.00 7.39
N HIS A 13 -13.08 6.26 7.74
CA HIS A 13 -12.04 7.26 7.91
C HIS A 13 -11.24 7.04 9.20
N GLU A 14 -11.90 6.62 10.27
CA GLU A 14 -11.21 6.24 11.52
C GLU A 14 -10.28 5.03 11.27
N ILE A 15 -10.77 4.02 10.54
CA ILE A 15 -9.98 2.83 10.18
C ILE A 15 -8.79 3.20 9.29
N LEU A 16 -9.00 4.04 8.28
CA LEU A 16 -7.93 4.44 7.35
C LEU A 16 -6.80 5.21 8.04
N LYS A 17 -7.06 5.94 9.12
CA LYS A 17 -6.01 6.58 9.94
C LYS A 17 -5.02 5.58 10.54
N GLY A 18 -5.49 4.41 10.94
CA GLY A 18 -4.65 3.34 11.47
C GLY A 18 -4.06 2.42 10.40
N LEU A 19 -4.77 2.27 9.27
CA LEU A 19 -4.43 1.39 8.17
C LEU A 19 -3.36 1.98 7.24
N ILE A 20 -3.51 3.25 6.82
CA ILE A 20 -2.59 3.88 5.86
C ILE A 20 -1.13 3.81 6.33
N PRO A 21 -0.78 4.16 7.58
CA PRO A 21 0.59 3.98 8.07
C PRO A 21 0.97 2.51 8.27
N ASP A 22 0.03 1.58 8.15
CA ASP A 22 0.21 0.13 8.39
C ASP A 22 0.89 -0.14 9.75
N ASN A 23 0.36 0.49 10.80
CA ASN A 23 0.92 0.38 12.16
C ASN A 23 -0.07 -0.11 13.22
N LEU A 24 -1.31 0.37 13.20
CA LEU A 24 -2.37 -0.02 14.15
C LEU A 24 -3.29 -1.09 13.55
N ILE A 25 -3.57 -0.97 12.27
CA ILE A 25 -4.35 -1.94 11.48
C ILE A 25 -3.48 -2.40 10.34
N HIS A 26 -3.21 -3.70 10.28
CA HIS A 26 -2.38 -4.27 9.23
C HIS A 26 -3.20 -4.58 7.96
N SER A 27 -2.54 -4.48 6.84
CA SER A 27 -3.13 -4.67 5.51
C SER A 27 -3.42 -6.13 5.14
N TYR A 28 -3.34 -7.07 6.09
CA TYR A 28 -3.59 -8.48 5.81
C TYR A 28 -5.06 -8.74 5.45
N LEU A 29 -5.29 -9.44 4.35
CA LEU A 29 -6.64 -9.87 3.93
C LEU A 29 -7.18 -11.00 4.81
N TRP A 30 -6.30 -11.93 5.22
CA TRP A 30 -6.67 -13.17 5.90
C TRP A 30 -7.17 -12.98 7.34
N ASN A 31 -6.88 -11.87 8.01
CA ASN A 31 -7.34 -11.59 9.37
C ASN A 31 -8.63 -10.76 9.41
N LYS A 32 -9.39 -10.75 8.34
CA LYS A 32 -10.61 -9.95 8.20
C LYS A 32 -11.74 -10.78 7.61
N LEU A 33 -12.95 -10.53 8.10
CA LEU A 33 -14.16 -11.07 7.52
C LEU A 33 -14.83 -9.98 6.66
N TRP A 34 -15.13 -10.32 5.42
CA TRP A 34 -15.57 -9.39 4.42
C TRP A 34 -17.01 -9.69 3.98
N LYS A 35 -17.81 -8.66 3.79
CA LYS A 35 -19.02 -8.77 3.00
C LYS A 35 -18.67 -8.96 1.53
N ARG A 36 -19.35 -9.86 0.83
CA ARG A 36 -19.09 -10.16 -0.58
C ARG A 36 -19.17 -8.91 -1.47
N GLU A 37 -20.12 -8.01 -1.18
CA GLU A 37 -20.37 -6.78 -1.92
C GLU A 37 -19.12 -5.87 -2.00
N ILE A 38 -18.21 -5.95 -1.03
CA ILE A 38 -16.96 -5.18 -1.03
C ILE A 38 -16.09 -5.52 -2.25
N PHE A 39 -16.17 -6.76 -2.74
CA PHE A 39 -15.42 -7.24 -3.88
C PHE A 39 -16.16 -7.10 -5.21
N GLU A 40 -17.43 -6.68 -5.21
CA GLU A 40 -18.15 -6.40 -6.45
C GLU A 40 -17.43 -5.29 -7.22
N ASN A 41 -17.25 -5.50 -8.53
CA ASN A 41 -16.47 -4.62 -9.40
C ASN A 41 -14.96 -4.54 -9.07
N TYR A 42 -14.45 -5.48 -8.27
CA TYR A 42 -13.02 -5.66 -8.06
C TYR A 42 -12.55 -6.85 -8.90
N SER A 43 -12.07 -6.59 -10.11
CA SER A 43 -11.86 -7.66 -11.11
C SER A 43 -10.63 -8.53 -10.81
N THR A 44 -9.54 -7.94 -10.31
CA THR A 44 -8.30 -8.68 -10.05
C THR A 44 -7.44 -7.97 -9.01
N PHE A 45 -6.78 -8.75 -8.15
CA PHE A 45 -5.68 -8.25 -7.35
C PHE A 45 -4.45 -8.05 -8.25
N PRO A 46 -3.60 -7.06 -7.98
CA PRO A 46 -2.35 -6.90 -8.70
C PRO A 46 -1.49 -8.17 -8.59
N ASN A 47 -0.96 -8.65 -9.71
CA ASN A 47 -0.01 -9.77 -9.70
C ASN A 47 1.38 -9.28 -9.26
N MET A 48 1.53 -9.07 -7.96
CA MET A 48 2.74 -8.55 -7.32
C MET A 48 2.80 -9.02 -5.88
N LYS A 49 3.95 -8.94 -5.24
CA LYS A 49 4.04 -9.06 -3.78
C LYS A 49 3.42 -7.81 -3.13
N PHE A 50 2.91 -7.95 -1.90
CA PHE A 50 2.20 -6.87 -1.19
C PHE A 50 0.92 -6.40 -1.88
N GLU A 51 0.25 -7.28 -2.60
CA GLU A 51 -1.04 -7.01 -3.24
C GLU A 51 -2.10 -6.59 -2.21
N ASP A 52 -2.10 -7.23 -1.05
CA ASP A 52 -2.98 -6.89 0.07
C ASP A 52 -2.72 -5.46 0.58
N PHE A 53 -1.46 -5.08 0.75
CA PHE A 53 -1.09 -3.72 1.13
C PHE A 53 -1.56 -2.68 0.10
N ALA A 54 -1.41 -2.98 -1.19
CA ALA A 54 -1.82 -2.09 -2.27
C ALA A 54 -3.32 -1.80 -2.30
N VAL A 55 -4.16 -2.82 -2.00
CA VAL A 55 -5.62 -2.73 -2.22
C VAL A 55 -6.43 -2.48 -0.95
N MET A 56 -5.84 -2.72 0.23
CA MET A 56 -6.56 -2.70 1.49
C MET A 56 -7.28 -1.37 1.75
N SER A 57 -6.62 -0.24 1.46
CA SER A 57 -7.23 1.08 1.65
C SER A 57 -8.47 1.27 0.77
N GLN A 58 -8.45 0.74 -0.44
CA GLN A 58 -9.57 0.80 -1.38
C GLN A 58 -10.75 -0.06 -0.90
N LEU A 59 -10.47 -1.28 -0.42
CA LEU A 59 -11.49 -2.19 0.10
C LEU A 59 -12.14 -1.63 1.37
N MET A 60 -11.34 -1.13 2.32
CA MET A 60 -11.86 -0.52 3.54
C MET A 60 -12.67 0.75 3.27
N TYR A 61 -12.32 1.52 2.26
CA TYR A 61 -13.05 2.72 1.88
C TYR A 61 -14.46 2.44 1.36
N LYS A 62 -14.71 1.25 0.81
CA LYS A 62 -16.04 0.81 0.37
C LYS A 62 -16.97 0.45 1.53
N ALA A 63 -16.43 0.15 2.71
CA ALA A 63 -17.22 -0.22 3.87
C ALA A 63 -17.67 1.03 4.66
N ASP A 64 -18.97 1.15 4.93
CA ASP A 64 -19.50 2.26 5.72
C ASP A 64 -19.18 2.11 7.21
N LYS A 65 -19.27 0.89 7.71
CA LYS A 65 -18.96 0.54 9.11
C LYS A 65 -18.07 -0.70 9.18
N ILE A 66 -17.08 -0.64 10.05
CA ILE A 66 -16.07 -1.69 10.23
C ILE A 66 -15.98 -2.03 11.71
N ALA A 67 -16.27 -3.28 12.03
CA ALA A 67 -16.13 -3.79 13.39
C ALA A 67 -14.70 -4.28 13.62
N VAL A 68 -14.08 -3.82 14.68
CA VAL A 68 -12.77 -4.30 15.16
C VAL A 68 -12.98 -5.16 16.40
N ILE A 69 -12.47 -6.37 16.36
CA ILE A 69 -12.45 -7.31 17.48
C ILE A 69 -11.01 -7.63 17.86
N ASN A 70 -10.77 -7.91 19.14
CA ASN A 70 -9.42 -8.22 19.65
C ASN A 70 -9.23 -9.71 19.94
N ASP A 71 -10.21 -10.53 19.58
CA ASP A 71 -10.19 -11.96 19.79
C ASP A 71 -9.22 -12.62 18.81
N ALA A 72 -8.41 -13.57 19.26
CA ALA A 72 -7.45 -14.29 18.45
C ALA A 72 -8.16 -15.44 17.70
N LEU A 73 -8.84 -15.11 16.59
CA LEU A 73 -9.64 -16.05 15.81
C LEU A 73 -8.88 -16.71 14.65
N TYR A 74 -7.63 -16.31 14.40
CA TYR A 74 -6.84 -16.84 13.29
C TYR A 74 -5.48 -17.32 13.76
N TYR A 75 -5.10 -18.55 13.37
CA TYR A 75 -3.80 -19.12 13.64
C TYR A 75 -2.85 -18.92 12.46
N TYR A 76 -1.92 -17.98 12.58
CA TYR A 76 -0.92 -17.71 11.55
C TYR A 76 0.27 -18.66 11.66
N ARG A 77 0.41 -19.57 10.69
CA ARG A 77 1.54 -20.51 10.64
C ARG A 77 2.79 -19.87 10.04
N ILE A 78 3.82 -19.72 10.85
CA ILE A 78 5.12 -19.23 10.38
C ILE A 78 5.88 -20.35 9.66
N ARG A 79 6.28 -20.09 8.42
CA ARG A 79 7.08 -21.03 7.61
C ARG A 79 8.42 -20.38 7.25
N LYS A 80 9.52 -21.20 7.20
CA LYS A 80 10.84 -20.72 6.77
C LYS A 80 10.85 -20.25 5.31
N THR A 81 10.02 -20.86 4.47
CA THR A 81 9.90 -20.58 3.03
C THR A 81 8.85 -19.51 2.70
N SER A 82 8.47 -18.66 3.66
CA SER A 82 7.48 -17.62 3.42
C SER A 82 7.99 -16.61 2.38
N ILE A 83 7.13 -16.26 1.43
CA ILE A 83 7.39 -15.28 0.35
C ILE A 83 7.86 -13.92 0.91
N VAL A 84 7.33 -13.52 2.07
CA VAL A 84 7.67 -12.25 2.75
C VAL A 84 9.15 -12.18 3.17
N ARG A 85 9.83 -13.32 3.31
CA ARG A 85 11.25 -13.38 3.71
C ARG A 85 12.23 -13.28 2.56
N SER A 86 11.77 -13.37 1.31
CA SER A 86 12.65 -13.23 0.15
C SER A 86 12.88 -11.74 -0.16
N ILE A 87 14.04 -11.24 0.22
CA ILE A 87 14.48 -9.88 -0.08
C ILE A 87 15.12 -9.89 -1.47
N SER A 88 14.63 -9.07 -2.38
CA SER A 88 15.14 -8.91 -3.74
C SER A 88 14.76 -7.55 -4.31
N LEU A 89 15.41 -7.12 -5.40
CA LEU A 89 15.01 -5.91 -6.14
C LEU A 89 13.55 -5.96 -6.58
N GLN A 90 13.07 -7.14 -7.01
CA GLN A 90 11.67 -7.32 -7.39
C GLN A 90 10.73 -7.06 -6.20
N THR A 91 11.05 -7.58 -5.03
CA THR A 91 10.28 -7.36 -3.81
C THR A 91 10.19 -5.87 -3.46
N GLN A 92 11.29 -5.13 -3.65
CA GLN A 92 11.31 -3.68 -3.44
C GLN A 92 10.44 -2.94 -4.44
N ASN A 93 10.55 -3.30 -5.73
CA ASN A 93 9.73 -2.69 -6.78
C ASN A 93 8.24 -2.91 -6.49
N ASP A 94 7.86 -4.11 -6.08
CA ASP A 94 6.47 -4.41 -5.73
C ASP A 94 5.99 -3.60 -4.53
N TYR A 95 6.84 -3.40 -3.51
CA TYR A 95 6.50 -2.57 -2.36
C TYR A 95 6.31 -1.09 -2.74
N MET A 96 7.17 -0.56 -3.61
CA MET A 96 7.02 0.80 -4.14
C MET A 96 5.78 0.96 -5.01
N LYS A 97 5.42 -0.06 -5.80
CA LYS A 97 4.16 -0.07 -6.56
C LYS A 97 2.95 -0.03 -5.64
N ALA A 98 2.95 -0.86 -4.58
CA ALA A 98 1.87 -0.86 -3.60
C ALA A 98 1.70 0.53 -2.96
N TYR A 99 2.80 1.16 -2.56
CA TYR A 99 2.80 2.54 -2.08
C TYR A 99 2.20 3.53 -3.08
N ALA A 100 2.60 3.43 -4.35
CA ALA A 100 2.09 4.31 -5.42
C ALA A 100 0.58 4.10 -5.65
N ILE A 101 0.09 2.86 -5.61
CA ILE A 101 -1.34 2.54 -5.74
C ILE A 101 -2.15 3.17 -4.59
N ILE A 102 -1.67 3.11 -3.35
CA ILE A 102 -2.34 3.74 -2.21
C ILE A 102 -2.42 5.25 -2.40
N ARG A 103 -1.31 5.89 -2.83
CA ARG A 103 -1.29 7.34 -3.09
C ARG A 103 -2.28 7.73 -4.18
N LEU A 104 -2.24 7.03 -5.32
CA LEU A 104 -3.14 7.26 -6.43
C LEU A 104 -4.60 7.16 -6.01
N PHE A 105 -4.95 6.10 -5.28
CA PHE A 105 -6.28 5.93 -4.72
C PHE A 105 -6.72 7.13 -3.85
N LEU A 106 -5.89 7.58 -2.93
CA LEU A 106 -6.21 8.72 -2.06
C LEU A 106 -6.41 10.02 -2.85
N GLN A 107 -5.69 10.19 -3.94
CA GLN A 107 -5.83 11.36 -4.82
C GLN A 107 -7.10 11.29 -5.66
N GLU A 108 -7.37 10.15 -6.30
CA GLU A 108 -8.55 9.95 -7.14
C GLU A 108 -9.87 9.97 -6.35
N SER A 109 -9.84 9.50 -5.10
CA SER A 109 -11.00 9.57 -4.20
C SER A 109 -11.22 10.95 -3.58
N GLY A 110 -10.30 11.92 -3.79
CA GLY A 110 -10.34 13.24 -3.15
C GLY A 110 -9.97 13.24 -1.66
N GLU A 111 -9.52 12.10 -1.12
CA GLU A 111 -9.25 11.92 0.31
C GLU A 111 -7.80 12.28 0.71
N TYR A 112 -6.93 12.56 -0.25
CA TYR A 112 -5.51 12.77 0.00
C TYR A 112 -5.25 13.84 1.09
N ASN A 113 -5.89 14.99 1.00
CA ASN A 113 -5.68 16.08 1.97
C ASN A 113 -6.05 15.69 3.39
N LYS A 114 -7.10 14.88 3.55
CA LYS A 114 -7.57 14.36 4.85
C LYS A 114 -6.57 13.40 5.48
N PHE A 115 -5.91 12.58 4.66
CA PHE A 115 -4.97 11.56 5.11
C PHE A 115 -3.50 11.94 4.90
N LYS A 116 -3.19 13.14 4.43
CA LYS A 116 -1.85 13.63 4.10
C LYS A 116 -0.82 13.31 5.19
N ARG A 117 -1.13 13.60 6.46
CA ARG A 117 -0.24 13.31 7.58
C ARG A 117 0.03 11.81 7.75
N HIS A 118 -0.99 10.97 7.64
CA HIS A 118 -0.87 9.51 7.77
C HIS A 118 -0.09 8.92 6.60
N PHE A 119 -0.33 9.46 5.40
CA PHE A 119 0.42 9.07 4.22
C PHE A 119 1.89 9.52 4.29
N PHE A 120 2.20 10.65 4.89
CA PHE A 120 3.58 11.07 5.15
C PHE A 120 4.31 10.05 6.05
N TYR A 121 3.67 9.55 7.11
CA TYR A 121 4.27 8.49 7.95
C TYR A 121 4.51 7.21 7.16
N LEU A 122 3.58 6.83 6.29
CA LEU A 122 3.79 5.71 5.36
C LEU A 122 4.99 5.97 4.46
N SER A 123 5.09 7.16 3.86
CA SER A 123 6.19 7.54 2.97
C SER A 123 7.55 7.41 3.67
N LEU A 124 7.65 7.89 4.90
CA LEU A 124 8.86 7.77 5.72
C LEU A 124 9.20 6.32 6.03
N LYS A 125 8.21 5.50 6.43
CA LYS A 125 8.39 4.07 6.68
C LYS A 125 8.88 3.34 5.43
N VAL A 126 8.24 3.57 4.29
CA VAL A 126 8.62 2.98 3.01
C VAL A 126 10.05 3.34 2.64
N TYR A 127 10.41 4.62 2.76
CA TYR A 127 11.76 5.09 2.47
C TYR A 127 12.83 4.42 3.36
N ILE A 128 12.60 4.35 4.68
CA ILE A 128 13.51 3.71 5.63
C ILE A 128 13.68 2.22 5.30
N VAL A 129 12.58 1.52 5.05
CA VAL A 129 12.62 0.10 4.67
C VAL A 129 13.38 -0.10 3.37
N MET A 130 13.12 0.74 2.36
CA MET A 130 13.83 0.69 1.07
C MET A 130 15.32 0.90 1.24
N LEU A 131 15.72 1.91 2.02
CA LEU A 131 17.13 2.19 2.28
C LEU A 131 17.82 1.01 2.99
N ALA A 132 17.21 0.47 4.03
CA ALA A 132 17.76 -0.66 4.77
C ALA A 132 17.96 -1.90 3.87
N VAL A 133 16.96 -2.22 3.04
CA VAL A 133 17.03 -3.37 2.13
C VAL A 133 18.10 -3.15 1.05
N ILE A 134 18.19 -1.95 0.47
CA ILE A 134 19.24 -1.64 -0.51
C ILE A 134 20.64 -1.79 0.10
N LEU A 135 20.84 -1.29 1.31
CA LEU A 135 22.12 -1.43 2.02
C LEU A 135 22.47 -2.90 2.29
N MET A 136 21.49 -3.71 2.67
CA MET A 136 21.68 -5.16 2.86
C MET A 136 22.07 -5.84 1.55
N LEU A 137 21.35 -5.61 0.47
CA LEU A 137 21.63 -6.19 -0.84
C LEU A 137 22.97 -5.70 -1.41
N PHE A 138 23.30 -4.43 -1.18
CA PHE A 138 24.59 -3.86 -1.64
C PHE A 138 25.78 -4.48 -0.91
N LYS A 139 25.61 -4.80 0.38
CA LYS A 139 26.65 -5.51 1.15
C LYS A 139 26.94 -6.92 0.59
N GLU A 140 25.91 -7.63 0.14
CA GLU A 140 26.04 -8.98 -0.41
C GLU A 140 26.49 -8.96 -1.88
N HIS A 141 25.91 -8.07 -2.68
CA HIS A 141 26.14 -7.97 -4.12
C HIS A 141 26.16 -6.51 -4.58
N PRO A 142 27.31 -5.82 -4.46
CA PRO A 142 27.42 -4.43 -4.91
C PRO A 142 27.15 -4.32 -6.41
N SER A 143 26.20 -3.48 -6.78
CA SER A 143 25.85 -3.25 -8.18
C SER A 143 25.38 -1.81 -8.44
N LEU A 144 25.67 -1.29 -9.65
CA LEU A 144 25.21 0.02 -10.09
C LEU A 144 23.68 0.11 -10.14
N LYS A 145 22.98 -1.02 -10.37
CA LYS A 145 21.51 -1.06 -10.36
C LYS A 145 20.95 -0.76 -8.98
N LEU A 146 21.56 -1.29 -7.90
CA LEU A 146 21.15 -1.01 -6.53
C LEU A 146 21.38 0.46 -6.18
N LEU A 147 22.48 1.04 -6.63
CA LEU A 147 22.77 2.47 -6.42
C LEU A 147 21.76 3.35 -7.16
N ALA A 148 21.47 3.04 -8.41
CA ALA A 148 20.47 3.74 -9.20
C ALA A 148 19.07 3.66 -8.55
N GLN A 149 18.68 2.49 -8.04
CA GLN A 149 17.42 2.29 -7.33
C GLN A 149 17.35 3.13 -6.04
N ASN A 150 18.45 3.23 -5.31
CA ASN A 150 18.54 4.08 -4.12
C ASN A 150 18.31 5.56 -4.48
N ILE A 151 19.05 6.05 -5.47
CA ILE A 151 18.92 7.44 -5.94
C ILE A 151 17.48 7.72 -6.38
N TYR A 152 16.87 6.79 -7.10
CA TYR A 152 15.50 6.94 -7.58
C TYR A 152 14.49 6.96 -6.43
N SER A 153 14.53 6.01 -5.49
CA SER A 153 13.62 5.98 -4.34
C SER A 153 13.78 7.22 -3.45
N THR A 154 15.00 7.72 -3.31
CA THR A 154 15.27 9.00 -2.60
C THR A 154 14.63 10.18 -3.30
N LYS A 155 14.76 10.28 -4.63
CA LYS A 155 14.11 11.34 -5.42
C LYS A 155 12.59 11.30 -5.27
N VAL A 156 11.98 10.10 -5.36
CA VAL A 156 10.53 9.92 -5.19
C VAL A 156 10.09 10.34 -3.79
N PHE A 157 10.83 9.94 -2.76
CA PHE A 157 10.53 10.35 -1.38
C PHE A 157 10.62 11.87 -1.20
N ILE A 158 11.70 12.50 -1.66
CA ILE A 158 11.86 13.96 -1.57
C ILE A 158 10.72 14.68 -2.30
N ARG A 159 10.37 14.21 -3.50
CA ARG A 159 9.28 14.78 -4.28
C ARG A 159 7.93 14.60 -3.56
N ALA A 160 7.67 13.43 -2.98
CA ALA A 160 6.48 13.19 -2.18
C ALA A 160 6.37 14.09 -0.93
N CYS A 161 7.51 14.52 -0.37
CA CYS A 161 7.54 15.45 0.75
C CYS A 161 7.34 16.92 0.35
N ARG A 162 7.77 17.31 -0.87
CA ARG A 162 7.72 18.70 -1.33
C ARG A 162 6.43 19.05 -2.06
N GLU A 163 5.88 18.12 -2.82
CA GLU A 163 4.75 18.38 -3.71
C GLU A 163 3.47 17.77 -3.15
N ASP A 164 2.57 18.61 -2.64
CA ASP A 164 1.27 18.18 -2.13
C ASP A 164 0.38 17.51 -3.20
N ASN A 165 0.55 17.90 -4.47
CA ASN A 165 -0.20 17.40 -5.62
C ASN A 165 0.61 16.45 -6.50
N PHE A 166 1.66 15.84 -5.98
CA PHE A 166 2.45 14.90 -6.74
C PHE A 166 1.62 13.68 -7.14
N LEU A 167 1.21 13.65 -8.40
CA LEU A 167 0.64 12.49 -9.07
C LEU A 167 1.79 11.67 -9.67
N MET A 168 2.01 10.47 -9.17
CA MET A 168 2.78 9.51 -9.96
C MET A 168 1.95 9.15 -11.19
N THR A 169 2.47 9.45 -12.38
CA THR A 169 1.80 9.04 -13.62
C THR A 169 1.83 7.51 -13.73
N GLN A 170 0.88 6.94 -14.48
CA GLN A 170 0.92 5.50 -14.78
C GLN A 170 2.24 5.09 -15.42
N GLU A 171 2.83 5.96 -16.21
CA GLU A 171 4.14 5.78 -16.83
C GLU A 171 5.26 5.73 -15.80
N GLU A 172 5.25 6.58 -14.77
CA GLU A 172 6.21 6.52 -13.67
C GLU A 172 6.02 5.27 -12.81
N ILE A 173 4.79 4.84 -12.58
CA ILE A 173 4.48 3.57 -11.91
C ILE A 173 4.94 2.37 -12.77
N LEU A 174 4.81 2.46 -14.09
CA LEU A 174 5.26 1.44 -15.04
C LEU A 174 6.77 1.50 -15.27
N ASN A 175 7.40 2.67 -15.22
CA ASN A 175 8.86 2.83 -15.33
C ASN A 175 9.61 2.33 -14.11
N TYR A 176 8.94 2.13 -12.96
CA TYR A 176 9.43 1.22 -11.94
C TYR A 176 9.59 -0.21 -12.48
N ASN A 177 8.98 -0.51 -13.63
CA ASN A 177 9.08 -1.77 -14.34
C ASN A 177 10.25 -1.91 -15.33
N VAL A 178 11.13 -0.95 -15.48
CA VAL A 178 12.24 -1.00 -16.47
C VAL A 178 13.15 -2.23 -16.27
N LEU A 179 12.89 -3.06 -15.28
CA LEU A 179 13.61 -4.33 -15.06
C LEU A 179 12.73 -5.58 -15.00
N SER A 180 11.42 -5.48 -15.21
CA SER A 180 10.56 -6.67 -15.34
C SER A 180 9.31 -6.37 -16.17
N SER A 181 9.16 -7.15 -17.24
CA SER A 181 8.06 -7.16 -18.20
C SER A 181 6.66 -7.14 -17.56
N SER A 182 5.81 -6.27 -18.13
CA SER A 182 4.35 -6.36 -18.24
C SER A 182 3.53 -6.68 -16.97
N VAL A 183 3.11 -5.64 -16.25
CA VAL A 183 1.93 -5.72 -15.39
C VAL A 183 1.07 -4.46 -15.62
N LYS A 184 -0.12 -4.66 -16.19
CA LYS A 184 -1.16 -3.62 -16.18
C LYS A 184 -1.61 -3.45 -14.73
N VAL A 185 -1.42 -2.26 -14.15
CA VAL A 185 -2.01 -1.91 -12.86
C VAL A 185 -3.53 -1.82 -13.07
N PRO A 186 -4.35 -2.62 -12.39
CA PRO A 186 -5.80 -2.49 -12.51
C PRO A 186 -6.21 -1.19 -11.83
N ILE A 187 -6.50 -0.18 -12.65
CA ILE A 187 -7.17 1.02 -12.17
C ILE A 187 -8.64 0.67 -12.03
N LEU A 188 -9.21 0.98 -10.88
CA LEU A 188 -10.66 0.90 -10.67
C LEU A 188 -11.36 1.67 -11.79
N ASN A 189 -12.05 0.94 -12.69
CA ASN A 189 -12.87 1.56 -13.70
C ASN A 189 -13.89 2.47 -13.02
N ARG A 190 -13.78 3.77 -13.27
CA ARG A 190 -14.71 4.79 -12.80
C ARG A 190 -16.14 4.46 -13.26
N LYS A 191 -16.95 3.99 -12.33
CA LYS A 191 -18.35 4.38 -12.24
C LYS A 191 -18.62 4.77 -10.79
N LEU A 192 -18.02 5.87 -10.38
CA LEU A 192 -18.58 6.66 -9.30
C LEU A 192 -19.87 7.28 -9.87
N ASN A 193 -21.00 6.69 -9.52
CA ASN A 193 -22.29 7.30 -9.74
C ASN A 193 -22.32 8.65 -9.00
N THR A 194 -21.97 9.72 -9.70
CA THR A 194 -22.38 11.08 -9.31
C THR A 194 -23.88 11.19 -9.53
N LYS A 195 -24.65 10.68 -8.57
CA LYS A 195 -26.03 11.16 -8.42
C LYS A 195 -25.91 12.54 -7.78
N THR A 196 -25.96 13.57 -8.60
CA THR A 196 -26.32 14.91 -8.18
C THR A 196 -27.70 14.86 -7.51
N PRO A 197 -27.85 15.39 -6.30
CA PRO A 197 -29.19 15.58 -5.73
C PRO A 197 -29.90 16.66 -6.55
N LYS A 198 -31.14 16.36 -6.96
CA LYS A 198 -32.10 17.36 -7.41
C LYS A 198 -32.62 18.12 -6.21
#